data_42dde64dc0a74b83d1776b2b69f71578
#
_entry.id   42dde64dc0a74b83d1776b2b69f71578
#
_cell.length_a   1.000
_cell.length_b   1.000
_cell.length_c   1.000
_cell.angle_alpha   90.00
_cell.angle_beta   90.00
_cell.angle_gamma   90.00
#
_symmetry.space_group_name_H-M   'P 1'
#
loop_
_entity.id
_entity.type
_entity.pdbx_description
1 polymer ?
#
loop_
_entity_poly.entity_id
_entity_poly.type
_entity_poly.pdbx_seq_one_letter_code
_entity_poly.pdbx_strand_id
1 'polypeptide(L)'
;MIAYKGFSPGLICRGYRFKMGLNVTAEANCVQNGFHCAANPLDCLTYYSDFARNEYYIVNAGGDIDEDDRDSKIACTELTILKRLDLKEFVLHALVYLHDHPLMPWNDHVKRDVGAASGGFAIVRGIHPKAMGKDGDVLALARENADGSQVEQIALAVVDGKSILANTWYDIDLRPCAVFSQQEKSVQSRPMER
;
A
#
# COMPACT_ATOMS: atom_id res chain seq x y z
N MET A 1 -12.84 5.86 -14.62
CA MET A 1 -12.58 5.46 -13.21
C MET A 1 -11.11 5.59 -12.91
N ILE A 2 -10.74 6.26 -11.81
CA ILE A 2 -9.33 6.35 -11.38
C ILE A 2 -8.88 5.00 -10.82
N ALA A 3 -7.72 4.53 -11.25
CA ALA A 3 -7.10 3.28 -10.87
C ALA A 3 -5.57 3.40 -10.91
N TYR A 4 -4.88 2.28 -10.63
CA TYR A 4 -3.42 2.23 -10.57
C TYR A 4 -2.91 1.09 -11.44
N LYS A 5 -1.72 1.28 -12.01
CA LYS A 5 -1.08 0.26 -12.82
C LYS A 5 0.42 0.24 -12.64
N GLY A 6 0.97 -0.97 -12.46
CA GLY A 6 2.39 -1.23 -12.51
C GLY A 6 2.86 -1.56 -13.93
N PHE A 7 4.10 -1.20 -14.23
CA PHE A 7 4.78 -1.50 -15.49
C PHE A 7 6.25 -1.87 -15.23
N SER A 8 6.81 -2.67 -16.11
CA SER A 8 8.26 -2.71 -16.28
C SER A 8 8.75 -1.39 -16.86
N PRO A 9 10.06 -1.04 -16.74
CA PRO A 9 10.59 0.23 -17.22
C PRO A 9 10.23 0.54 -18.67
N GLY A 10 9.83 1.80 -18.93
CA GLY A 10 9.42 2.27 -20.25
C GLY A 10 7.97 1.93 -20.61
N LEU A 11 7.09 1.84 -19.61
CA LEU A 11 5.66 1.57 -19.77
C LEU A 11 5.37 0.22 -20.46
N ILE A 12 6.14 -0.82 -20.14
CA ILE A 12 5.96 -2.15 -20.74
C ILE A 12 5.16 -3.05 -19.79
N CYS A 13 4.14 -3.71 -20.31
CA CYS A 13 3.37 -4.74 -19.61
C CYS A 13 3.09 -5.90 -20.56
N ARG A 14 3.54 -7.13 -20.23
CA ARG A 14 3.36 -8.35 -21.03
C ARG A 14 3.74 -8.18 -22.50
N GLY A 15 4.85 -7.46 -22.77
CA GLY A 15 5.33 -7.21 -24.14
C GLY A 15 4.64 -6.07 -24.88
N TYR A 16 3.51 -5.55 -24.38
CA TYR A 16 2.86 -4.37 -24.96
C TYR A 16 3.52 -3.11 -24.39
N ARG A 17 3.88 -2.18 -25.26
CA ARG A 17 4.42 -0.86 -24.91
C ARG A 17 3.29 0.16 -24.91
N PHE A 18 2.94 0.64 -23.75
CA PHE A 18 1.98 1.72 -23.57
C PHE A 18 2.62 3.07 -23.86
N LYS A 19 1.78 4.09 -24.06
CA LYS A 19 2.18 5.50 -24.17
C LYS A 19 1.47 6.33 -23.11
N MET A 20 2.05 7.43 -22.72
CA MET A 20 1.35 8.43 -21.89
C MET A 20 0.08 8.88 -22.61
N GLY A 21 -0.99 9.15 -21.83
CA GLY A 21 -2.31 9.43 -22.37
C GLY A 21 -3.09 8.16 -22.75
N LEU A 22 -3.99 8.27 -23.70
CA LEU A 22 -4.94 7.23 -24.06
C LEU A 22 -4.30 6.07 -24.84
N ASN A 23 -4.58 4.86 -24.38
CA ASN A 23 -4.33 3.57 -25.04
C ASN A 23 -5.67 2.87 -25.22
N VAL A 24 -5.88 2.19 -26.36
CA VAL A 24 -7.15 1.53 -26.71
C VAL A 24 -6.89 0.10 -27.18
N THR A 25 -7.77 -0.81 -26.81
CA THR A 25 -7.82 -2.20 -27.29
C THR A 25 -9.26 -2.59 -27.65
N ALA A 26 -9.44 -3.65 -28.40
CA ALA A 26 -10.75 -4.02 -28.94
C ALA A 26 -11.67 -4.66 -27.88
N GLU A 27 -11.09 -5.39 -26.91
CA GLU A 27 -11.85 -6.18 -25.94
C GLU A 27 -11.23 -6.08 -24.56
N ALA A 28 -12.06 -6.23 -23.53
CA ALA A 28 -11.64 -6.31 -22.12
C ALA A 28 -12.43 -7.41 -21.41
N ASN A 29 -11.70 -8.45 -20.97
CA ASN A 29 -12.21 -9.50 -20.10
C ASN A 29 -11.18 -9.75 -19.01
N CYS A 30 -11.57 -9.62 -17.74
CA CYS A 30 -10.66 -9.70 -16.63
C CYS A 30 -9.91 -11.05 -16.63
N VAL A 31 -8.60 -11.00 -16.40
CA VAL A 31 -7.66 -12.14 -16.45
C VAL A 31 -7.34 -12.66 -17.87
N GLN A 32 -8.16 -12.40 -18.87
CA GLN A 32 -7.98 -12.94 -20.24
C GLN A 32 -7.35 -11.92 -21.20
N ASN A 33 -8.01 -10.80 -21.41
CA ASN A 33 -7.57 -9.77 -22.37
C ASN A 33 -7.88 -8.35 -21.86
N GLY A 34 -7.57 -7.35 -22.66
CA GLY A 34 -7.74 -5.94 -22.30
C GLY A 34 -6.57 -5.36 -21.51
N PHE A 35 -6.72 -4.11 -21.12
CA PHE A 35 -5.75 -3.44 -20.27
C PHE A 35 -6.15 -3.60 -18.81
N HIS A 36 -5.26 -4.17 -18.01
CA HIS A 36 -5.52 -4.41 -16.59
C HIS A 36 -4.93 -3.30 -15.73
N CYS A 37 -5.68 -2.86 -14.75
CA CYS A 37 -5.28 -1.96 -13.66
C CYS A 37 -5.94 -2.41 -12.35
N ALA A 38 -5.75 -1.70 -11.26
CA ALA A 38 -6.33 -2.04 -9.95
C ALA A 38 -6.86 -0.78 -9.26
N ALA A 39 -8.01 -0.87 -8.58
CA ALA A 39 -8.53 0.23 -7.77
C ALA A 39 -7.67 0.45 -6.51
N ASN A 40 -7.18 -0.66 -5.90
CA ASN A 40 -6.22 -0.60 -4.80
C ASN A 40 -4.78 -0.54 -5.33
N PRO A 41 -3.99 0.50 -5.02
CA PRO A 41 -2.59 0.58 -5.46
C PRO A 41 -1.76 -0.65 -5.08
N LEU A 42 -1.98 -1.22 -3.87
CA LEU A 42 -1.21 -2.35 -3.36
C LEU A 42 -1.37 -3.62 -4.20
N ASP A 43 -2.49 -3.79 -4.89
CA ASP A 43 -2.70 -4.96 -5.74
C ASP A 43 -1.80 -4.95 -6.99
N CYS A 44 -1.26 -3.79 -7.35
CA CYS A 44 -0.21 -3.70 -8.37
C CYS A 44 1.08 -4.42 -7.95
N LEU A 45 1.38 -4.50 -6.63
CA LEU A 45 2.59 -5.13 -6.12
C LEU A 45 2.58 -6.65 -6.26
N THR A 46 1.42 -7.27 -6.42
CA THR A 46 1.28 -8.71 -6.71
C THR A 46 2.00 -9.09 -8.01
N TYR A 47 2.02 -8.19 -8.99
CA TYR A 47 2.60 -8.44 -10.32
C TYR A 47 3.93 -7.70 -10.53
N TYR A 48 4.14 -6.60 -9.83
CA TYR A 48 5.29 -5.70 -9.91
C TYR A 48 5.77 -5.41 -8.49
N SER A 49 6.40 -6.40 -7.83
CA SER A 49 6.70 -6.36 -6.39
C SER A 49 7.89 -5.46 -6.00
N ASP A 50 8.78 -5.15 -6.94
CA ASP A 50 9.99 -4.36 -6.68
C ASP A 50 9.80 -2.92 -7.16
N PHE A 51 9.57 -2.00 -6.20
CA PHE A 51 9.34 -0.59 -6.52
C PHE A 51 10.56 0.08 -7.18
N ALA A 52 11.76 -0.38 -6.89
CA ALA A 52 12.98 0.18 -7.48
C ALA A 52 13.18 -0.21 -8.96
N ARG A 53 12.58 -1.33 -9.38
CA ARG A 53 12.72 -1.88 -10.74
C ARG A 53 11.51 -1.68 -11.61
N ASN A 54 10.39 -1.21 -11.06
CA ASN A 54 9.14 -1.04 -11.77
C ASN A 54 8.64 0.41 -11.69
N GLU A 55 7.67 0.72 -12.50
CA GLU A 55 7.05 2.04 -12.58
C GLU A 55 5.58 1.93 -12.24
N TYR A 56 5.06 2.85 -11.41
CA TYR A 56 3.66 2.86 -11.00
C TYR A 56 3.01 4.17 -11.40
N TYR A 57 1.79 4.07 -11.91
CA TYR A 57 1.07 5.22 -12.46
C TYR A 57 -0.37 5.26 -11.96
N ILE A 58 -0.88 6.49 -11.78
CA ILE A 58 -2.30 6.76 -11.78
C ILE A 58 -2.78 6.65 -13.22
N VAL A 59 -3.86 5.92 -13.42
CA VAL A 59 -4.50 5.73 -14.70
C VAL A 59 -6.00 6.03 -14.62
N ASN A 60 -6.63 6.30 -15.75
CA ASN A 60 -8.08 6.33 -15.88
C ASN A 60 -8.53 5.17 -16.77
N ALA A 61 -9.27 4.23 -16.18
CA ALA A 61 -9.92 3.14 -16.89
C ALA A 61 -11.26 3.60 -17.46
N GLY A 62 -11.50 3.25 -18.72
CA GLY A 62 -12.70 3.63 -19.46
C GLY A 62 -13.04 2.63 -20.57
N GLY A 63 -14.02 2.99 -21.40
CA GLY A 63 -14.59 2.10 -22.40
C GLY A 63 -15.38 0.98 -21.74
N ASP A 64 -15.31 -0.24 -22.30
CA ASP A 64 -15.88 -1.43 -21.68
C ASP A 64 -15.02 -1.82 -20.49
N ILE A 65 -15.64 -2.09 -19.35
CA ILE A 65 -14.99 -2.41 -18.09
C ILE A 65 -15.51 -3.76 -17.58
N ASP A 66 -14.59 -4.63 -17.18
CA ASP A 66 -14.85 -5.90 -16.50
C ASP A 66 -14.02 -5.95 -15.21
N GLU A 67 -14.66 -6.30 -14.09
CA GLU A 67 -14.06 -6.31 -12.74
C GLU A 67 -13.87 -7.75 -12.26
N ASP A 68 -12.82 -7.99 -11.46
CA ASP A 68 -12.58 -9.29 -10.81
C ASP A 68 -13.21 -9.30 -9.41
N ASP A 69 -13.97 -10.33 -9.09
CA ASP A 69 -14.61 -10.49 -7.77
C ASP A 69 -13.61 -10.84 -6.63
N ARG A 70 -12.36 -11.16 -6.96
CA ARG A 70 -11.36 -11.65 -5.98
C ARG A 70 -10.41 -10.58 -5.46
N ASP A 71 -10.12 -9.58 -6.27
CA ASP A 71 -9.23 -8.46 -5.93
C ASP A 71 -9.77 -7.17 -6.59
N SER A 72 -9.07 -6.06 -6.44
CA SER A 72 -9.49 -4.80 -7.06
C SER A 72 -9.10 -4.67 -8.54
N LYS A 73 -8.81 -5.77 -9.21
CA LYS A 73 -8.38 -5.79 -10.61
C LYS A 73 -9.52 -5.42 -11.54
N ILE A 74 -9.19 -4.62 -12.52
CA ILE A 74 -10.08 -4.11 -13.54
C ILE A 74 -9.46 -4.38 -14.90
N ALA A 75 -10.23 -4.93 -15.83
CA ALA A 75 -9.92 -4.92 -17.26
C ALA A 75 -10.70 -3.81 -17.97
N CYS A 76 -10.08 -3.12 -18.91
CA CYS A 76 -10.74 -2.04 -19.64
C CYS A 76 -10.27 -1.99 -21.10
N THR A 77 -11.12 -1.47 -22.00
CA THR A 77 -10.77 -1.23 -23.41
C THR A 77 -10.04 0.09 -23.62
N GLU A 78 -10.19 1.04 -22.70
CA GLU A 78 -9.52 2.33 -22.73
C GLU A 78 -8.72 2.55 -21.45
N LEU A 79 -7.43 2.82 -21.57
CA LEU A 79 -6.56 3.13 -20.45
C LEU A 79 -5.79 4.41 -20.71
N THR A 80 -6.13 5.47 -19.97
CA THR A 80 -5.40 6.74 -20.04
C THR A 80 -4.34 6.77 -18.93
N ILE A 81 -3.06 6.79 -19.29
CA ILE A 81 -1.96 6.94 -18.32
C ILE A 81 -1.81 8.41 -17.97
N LEU A 82 -1.96 8.75 -16.69
CA LEU A 82 -2.05 10.13 -16.22
C LEU A 82 -0.74 10.62 -15.60
N LYS A 83 -0.27 9.95 -14.53
CA LYS A 83 0.86 10.44 -13.74
C LYS A 83 1.66 9.27 -13.17
N ARG A 84 2.99 9.34 -13.26
CA ARG A 84 3.91 8.46 -12.53
C ARG A 84 3.89 8.83 -11.05
N LEU A 85 3.88 7.81 -10.19
CA LEU A 85 3.98 7.96 -8.75
C LEU A 85 5.40 7.63 -8.29
N ASP A 86 5.95 8.45 -7.42
CA ASP A 86 7.07 8.05 -6.58
C ASP A 86 6.60 7.15 -5.42
N LEU A 87 7.54 6.61 -4.64
CA LEU A 87 7.22 5.69 -3.55
C LEU A 87 6.31 6.34 -2.50
N LYS A 88 6.59 7.58 -2.12
CA LYS A 88 5.80 8.31 -1.12
C LYS A 88 4.38 8.55 -1.61
N GLU A 89 4.23 8.98 -2.85
CA GLU A 89 2.92 9.20 -3.48
C GLU A 89 2.14 7.87 -3.57
N PHE A 90 2.80 6.78 -4.00
CA PHE A 90 2.18 5.47 -4.09
C PHE A 90 1.66 4.98 -2.74
N VAL A 91 2.49 5.08 -1.68
CA VAL A 91 2.11 4.70 -0.32
C VAL A 91 1.00 5.60 0.23
N LEU A 92 1.02 6.91 -0.09
CA LEU A 92 -0.06 7.82 0.29
C LEU A 92 -1.40 7.41 -0.34
N HIS A 93 -1.41 7.10 -1.63
CA HIS A 93 -2.62 6.64 -2.31
C HIS A 93 -3.13 5.31 -1.73
N ALA A 94 -2.22 4.39 -1.37
CA ALA A 94 -2.58 3.14 -0.71
C ALA A 94 -3.20 3.39 0.68
N LEU A 95 -2.64 4.33 1.45
CA LEU A 95 -3.12 4.69 2.77
C LEU A 95 -4.51 5.34 2.70
N VAL A 96 -4.75 6.22 1.72
CA VAL A 96 -6.08 6.82 1.46
C VAL A 96 -7.09 5.74 1.05
N TYR A 97 -6.69 4.81 0.18
CA TYR A 97 -7.56 3.70 -0.20
C TYR A 97 -7.98 2.85 1.01
N LEU A 98 -7.06 2.55 1.93
CA LEU A 98 -7.36 1.83 3.19
C LEU A 98 -8.33 2.61 4.08
N HIS A 99 -8.19 3.94 4.13
CA HIS A 99 -9.10 4.81 4.89
C HIS A 99 -10.51 4.77 4.31
N ASP A 100 -10.64 4.88 2.99
CA ASP A 100 -11.93 4.97 2.31
C ASP A 100 -12.63 3.60 2.17
N HIS A 101 -11.87 2.48 2.30
CA HIS A 101 -12.37 1.11 2.15
C HIS A 101 -11.98 0.23 3.36
N PRO A 102 -12.39 0.58 4.59
CA PRO A 102 -11.93 -0.08 5.80
C PRO A 102 -12.34 -1.55 5.92
N LEU A 103 -13.41 -1.96 5.23
CA LEU A 103 -13.95 -3.33 5.28
C LEU A 103 -13.39 -4.26 4.20
N MET A 104 -12.55 -3.74 3.29
CA MET A 104 -11.93 -4.58 2.26
C MET A 104 -10.95 -5.58 2.89
N PRO A 105 -10.79 -6.76 2.26
CA PRO A 105 -9.80 -7.75 2.70
C PRO A 105 -8.41 -7.14 2.86
N TRP A 106 -7.68 -7.62 3.87
CA TRP A 106 -6.32 -7.13 4.12
C TRP A 106 -5.38 -7.55 3.00
N ASN A 107 -4.63 -6.58 2.51
CA ASN A 107 -3.54 -6.85 1.57
C ASN A 107 -2.29 -7.30 2.34
N ASP A 108 -1.49 -8.22 1.79
CA ASP A 108 -0.29 -8.79 2.43
C ASP A 108 0.79 -7.74 2.76
N HIS A 109 0.76 -6.58 2.08
CA HIS A 109 1.65 -5.47 2.33
C HIS A 109 1.25 -4.61 3.54
N VAL A 110 0.05 -4.82 4.10
CA VAL A 110 -0.43 -4.13 5.31
C VAL A 110 -0.14 -4.98 6.54
N LYS A 111 0.61 -4.43 7.49
CA LYS A 111 0.94 -5.10 8.76
C LYS A 111 -0.07 -4.72 9.84
N ARG A 112 -0.40 -5.69 10.72
CA ARG A 112 -1.30 -5.45 11.85
C ARG A 112 -0.51 -4.93 13.05
N ASP A 113 -0.96 -3.83 13.63
CA ASP A 113 -0.49 -3.19 14.86
C ASP A 113 0.99 -2.74 14.87
N VAL A 114 1.91 -3.58 14.39
CA VAL A 114 3.35 -3.28 14.39
C VAL A 114 3.99 -3.76 13.11
N GLY A 115 4.78 -2.90 12.46
CA GLY A 115 5.48 -3.25 11.22
C GLY A 115 6.76 -2.46 10.97
N ALA A 116 7.84 -3.17 10.63
CA ALA A 116 9.05 -2.56 10.12
C ALA A 116 9.00 -2.47 8.58
N ALA A 117 9.61 -1.43 8.03
CA ALA A 117 9.68 -1.21 6.60
C ALA A 117 10.43 -2.34 5.88
N SER A 118 9.88 -2.73 4.75
CA SER A 118 10.47 -3.68 3.81
C SER A 118 10.18 -3.21 2.39
N GLY A 119 11.18 -3.22 1.50
CA GLY A 119 11.02 -2.70 0.15
C GLY A 119 10.82 -1.18 0.07
N GLY A 120 11.28 -0.44 1.09
CA GLY A 120 11.24 1.02 1.14
C GLY A 120 10.03 1.60 1.87
N PHE A 121 9.10 0.79 2.39
CA PHE A 121 7.95 1.30 3.12
C PHE A 121 7.41 0.34 4.19
N ALA A 122 6.67 0.88 5.15
CA ALA A 122 5.81 0.15 6.07
C ALA A 122 4.40 0.74 6.03
N ILE A 123 3.38 -0.08 5.79
CA ILE A 123 1.97 0.29 5.97
C ILE A 123 1.46 -0.54 7.15
N VAL A 124 1.04 0.15 8.21
CA VAL A 124 0.60 -0.50 9.46
C VAL A 124 -0.80 -0.01 9.82
N ARG A 125 -1.70 -0.95 10.02
CA ARG A 125 -3.08 -0.69 10.43
C ARG A 125 -3.38 -1.40 11.74
N GLY A 126 -4.14 -0.76 12.62
CA GLY A 126 -4.58 -1.32 13.92
C GLY A 126 -5.10 -0.24 14.85
N ILE A 127 -5.44 -0.62 16.09
CA ILE A 127 -5.92 0.33 17.11
C ILE A 127 -4.77 1.25 17.59
N HIS A 128 -3.57 0.69 17.72
CA HIS A 128 -2.37 1.43 18.13
C HIS A 128 -1.21 1.14 17.16
N PRO A 129 -1.33 1.54 15.90
CA PRO A 129 -0.36 1.19 14.87
C PRO A 129 1.01 1.82 15.17
N LYS A 130 2.07 1.03 14.93
CA LYS A 130 3.46 1.46 15.10
C LYS A 130 4.30 1.03 13.92
N ALA A 131 5.11 1.94 13.40
CA ALA A 131 5.98 1.67 12.27
C ALA A 131 7.42 2.10 12.56
N MET A 132 8.38 1.40 11.93
CA MET A 132 9.80 1.70 11.97
C MET A 132 10.40 1.51 10.58
N GLY A 133 11.42 2.28 10.24
CA GLY A 133 12.14 2.16 8.97
C GLY A 133 13.59 2.61 9.07
N LYS A 134 14.28 2.54 7.95
CA LYS A 134 15.63 3.08 7.73
C LYS A 134 15.54 4.41 6.99
N ASP A 135 16.64 5.13 6.88
CA ASP A 135 16.70 6.38 6.12
C ASP A 135 16.15 6.20 4.70
N GLY A 136 15.24 7.09 4.32
CA GLY A 136 14.54 7.08 3.03
C GLY A 136 13.25 6.24 3.00
N ASP A 137 13.00 5.36 3.98
CA ASP A 137 11.77 4.56 4.02
C ASP A 137 10.53 5.44 4.31
N VAL A 138 9.38 5.02 3.77
CA VAL A 138 8.08 5.66 4.00
C VAL A 138 7.32 4.89 5.09
N LEU A 139 6.94 5.58 6.16
CA LEU A 139 6.09 5.05 7.23
C LEU A 139 4.66 5.54 7.01
N ALA A 140 3.72 4.62 6.89
CA ALA A 140 2.30 4.88 6.74
C ALA A 140 1.52 4.16 7.85
N LEU A 141 0.74 4.90 8.59
CA LEU A 141 0.01 4.44 9.76
C LEU A 141 -1.48 4.72 9.59
N ALA A 142 -2.31 3.74 9.92
CA ALA A 142 -3.77 3.82 9.89
C ALA A 142 -4.32 3.34 11.24
N ARG A 143 -4.88 4.26 12.03
CA ARG A 143 -5.57 3.92 13.27
C ARG A 143 -7.02 3.58 12.97
N GLU A 144 -7.42 2.39 13.36
CA GLU A 144 -8.81 1.93 13.28
C GLU A 144 -9.53 2.08 14.63
N ASN A 145 -10.87 2.16 14.57
CA ASN A 145 -11.70 2.05 15.75
C ASN A 145 -11.67 0.63 16.35
N ALA A 146 -12.31 0.45 17.52
CA ALA A 146 -12.21 -0.79 18.29
C ALA A 146 -12.70 -2.05 17.57
N ASP A 147 -13.66 -1.93 16.66
CA ASP A 147 -14.24 -3.05 15.90
C ASP A 147 -13.64 -3.21 14.48
N GLY A 148 -12.71 -2.30 14.08
CA GLY A 148 -12.06 -2.33 12.78
C GLY A 148 -12.94 -1.90 11.61
N SER A 149 -14.14 -1.37 11.87
CA SER A 149 -15.09 -0.96 10.85
C SER A 149 -14.74 0.37 10.18
N GLN A 150 -13.88 1.17 10.80
CA GLN A 150 -13.48 2.48 10.30
C GLN A 150 -11.99 2.73 10.58
N VAL A 151 -11.35 3.45 9.68
CA VAL A 151 -10.03 4.08 9.91
C VAL A 151 -10.29 5.53 10.32
N GLU A 152 -9.95 5.87 11.56
CA GLU A 152 -10.24 7.19 12.15
C GLU A 152 -9.15 8.22 11.90
N GLN A 153 -7.91 7.75 11.70
CA GLN A 153 -6.76 8.63 11.51
C GLN A 153 -5.74 7.92 10.62
N ILE A 154 -5.12 8.70 9.74
CA ILE A 154 -3.97 8.26 8.96
C ILE A 154 -2.79 9.21 9.18
N ALA A 155 -1.57 8.67 9.13
CA ALA A 155 -0.34 9.44 9.17
C ALA A 155 0.68 8.86 8.20
N LEU A 156 1.48 9.75 7.58
CA LEU A 156 2.54 9.37 6.66
C LEU A 156 3.77 10.23 6.91
N ALA A 157 4.93 9.60 6.99
CA ALA A 157 6.20 10.28 7.11
C ALA A 157 7.29 9.55 6.31
N VAL A 158 8.34 10.28 5.95
CA VAL A 158 9.59 9.72 5.42
C VAL A 158 10.62 9.75 6.53
N VAL A 159 11.36 8.67 6.69
CA VAL A 159 12.51 8.62 7.60
C VAL A 159 13.60 9.52 7.01
N ASP A 160 13.77 10.71 7.57
CA ASP A 160 14.62 11.78 7.03
C ASP A 160 15.93 11.99 7.84
N GLY A 161 16.09 11.20 8.91
CA GLY A 161 17.24 11.30 9.82
C GLY A 161 17.27 12.57 10.68
N LYS A 162 16.18 13.36 10.67
CA LYS A 162 16.04 14.62 11.42
C LYS A 162 14.79 14.64 12.29
N SER A 163 13.63 14.71 11.65
CA SER A 163 12.32 14.67 12.34
C SER A 163 11.87 13.25 12.60
N ILE A 164 12.13 12.36 11.68
CA ILE A 164 11.83 10.93 11.76
C ILE A 164 13.16 10.17 11.66
N LEU A 165 13.59 9.58 12.77
CA LEU A 165 14.89 8.92 12.88
C LEU A 165 14.83 7.46 12.44
N ALA A 166 15.89 6.98 11.84
CA ALA A 166 16.04 5.58 11.46
C ALA A 166 16.02 4.65 12.69
N ASN A 167 15.52 3.43 12.49
CA ASN A 167 15.45 2.38 13.50
C ASN A 167 14.71 2.78 14.79
N THR A 168 13.80 3.74 14.68
CA THR A 168 12.96 4.24 15.78
C THR A 168 11.50 3.91 15.47
N TRP A 169 10.76 3.38 16.45
CA TRP A 169 9.32 3.14 16.31
C TRP A 169 8.54 4.44 16.49
N TYR A 170 7.57 4.66 15.62
CA TYR A 170 6.68 5.81 15.64
C TYR A 170 5.23 5.35 15.73
N ASP A 171 4.44 6.05 16.55
CA ASP A 171 2.99 5.87 16.66
C ASP A 171 2.22 6.70 15.61
N ILE A 172 0.90 6.67 15.69
CA ILE A 172 0.00 7.38 14.76
C ILE A 172 0.18 8.91 14.77
N ASP A 173 0.66 9.49 15.86
CA ASP A 173 0.94 10.92 15.98
C ASP A 173 2.38 11.26 15.53
N LEU A 174 3.09 10.30 14.96
CA LEU A 174 4.49 10.39 14.55
C LEU A 174 5.42 10.75 15.74
N ARG A 175 5.12 10.22 16.92
CA ARG A 175 5.95 10.34 18.12
C ARG A 175 6.76 9.07 18.33
N PRO A 176 8.05 9.21 18.75
CA PRO A 176 8.84 8.04 19.13
C PRO A 176 8.15 7.25 20.25
N CYS A 177 8.09 5.92 20.09
CA CYS A 177 7.44 5.04 21.06
C CYS A 177 8.22 3.74 21.25
N ALA A 178 7.89 2.98 22.31
CA ALA A 178 8.44 1.66 22.55
C ALA A 178 7.51 0.56 21.98
N VAL A 179 8.13 -0.54 21.50
CA VAL A 179 7.44 -1.79 21.18
C VAL A 179 7.97 -2.84 22.15
N PHE A 180 7.11 -3.30 23.05
CA PHE A 180 7.45 -4.38 23.98
C PHE A 180 7.22 -5.73 23.28
N SER A 181 8.24 -6.58 23.24
CA SER A 181 8.09 -7.95 22.78
C SER A 181 7.22 -8.73 23.79
N GLN A 182 6.31 -9.56 23.29
CA GLN A 182 5.44 -10.37 24.18
C GLN A 182 6.21 -11.32 25.11
N GLN A 183 7.51 -11.52 24.89
CA GLN A 183 8.35 -12.38 25.73
C GLN A 183 8.64 -11.79 27.12
N GLU A 184 8.55 -10.48 27.32
CA GLU A 184 8.81 -9.88 28.64
C GLU A 184 7.62 -9.96 29.62
N LYS A 185 6.41 -10.25 29.14
CA LYS A 185 5.22 -10.41 30.00
C LYS A 185 5.20 -11.73 30.80
N SER A 186 5.99 -12.73 30.44
CA SER A 186 6.00 -14.03 31.10
C SER A 186 6.94 -14.10 32.31
N VAL A 187 7.79 -13.12 32.55
CA VAL A 187 8.79 -13.13 33.65
C VAL A 187 8.27 -12.43 34.92
N GLN A 188 7.25 -11.56 34.82
CA GLN A 188 6.74 -10.79 35.97
C GLN A 188 5.61 -11.48 36.75
N SER A 189 5.18 -12.69 36.41
CA SER A 189 4.07 -13.38 37.05
C SER A 189 4.47 -14.65 37.80
N ARG A 190 5.66 -14.74 38.36
CA ARG A 190 5.97 -15.77 39.37
C ARG A 190 5.83 -15.20 40.79
N PRO A 191 4.81 -15.60 41.58
CA PRO A 191 4.79 -15.29 43.00
C PRO A 191 5.98 -15.99 43.68
N MET A 192 6.70 -15.27 44.54
CA MET A 192 7.61 -15.90 45.50
C MET A 192 6.78 -16.68 46.50
N GLU A 193 6.76 -17.99 46.37
CA GLU A 193 6.36 -18.86 47.48
C GLU A 193 7.45 -18.87 48.55
N ARG A 194 7.03 -18.52 49.76
CA ARG A 194 7.81 -18.71 50.99
C ARG A 194 7.42 -20.05 51.62
#